data_3b592b1c74004dbda6b3044d546b983e
#
_entry.id   3b592b1c74004dbda6b3044d546b983e
#
_cell.length_a   1.000
_cell.length_b   1.000
_cell.length_c   1.000
_cell.angle_alpha   90.00
_cell.angle_beta   90.00
_cell.angle_gamma   90.00
#
_symmetry.space_group_name_H-M   'P 1'
#
loop_
_entity.id
_entity.type
_entity.pdbx_description
1 polymer ?
#
loop_
_entity_poly.entity_id
_entity_poly.type
_entity_poly.pdbx_seq_one_letter_code
_entity_poly.pdbx_strand_id
1 'polypeptide(L)'
;MKILLQLSLFAAAALAAKAPNFVVIYIDDLGWAQTSVEMIEGNPETRSDYFQTPSLERLAAGGRVLSACYSPAPLCAPSRNSLLHGMTPARMRLTTLSAVEVKKDYRGKITIPEALKQVDPHYVTAHFGKWHNECIKPAAAGYDVLDGENNGNGPGDFMDDGKTPLPDDDPKRIFSLTELTNEFMRKQVNAGKPFYVQLSHYAMHIWHDSLQATRDKYKKLPRPKKGEDKDYVLEEEIPVGMYTNGWLINYAAMIDDTDRAFGTILDTLDELGIADNTYVLFTSDNGGGFRGNNPLRGGKGNLLEGGLRMPSIVRGPGIDPGTYTSVPMVQWDFLQTFYDLAGGYEPLPADLDGGSLKDVWFHGDEGKVVRNTEELVFHFPWHTGEPESMIRVGDFKLRKNLDTLEYELYNVANDLGEKTNLAKQMPELVASLDKRRADYLNRVNAETVTTTRRNYLAQLQGGWLESGEKRLAKLKDELAVDPTNKQKAYAVDVSQNHVNFQSSQEEKCIRMIRLHEERGTADTN
;
A
#
# COMPACT_ATOMS: atom_id res chain seq x y z
N MET A 1 35.13 -32.86 -61.61
CA MET A 1 34.23 -31.75 -61.51
C MET A 1 33.74 -31.74 -60.04
N LYS A 2 34.45 -30.98 -59.20
CA LYS A 2 34.16 -30.91 -57.73
C LYS A 2 33.23 -29.75 -57.51
N ILE A 3 31.99 -30.02 -57.06
CA ILE A 3 31.04 -29.03 -56.63
C ILE A 3 31.35 -28.74 -55.18
N LEU A 4 31.83 -27.52 -54.86
CA LEU A 4 31.96 -26.99 -53.52
C LEU A 4 30.58 -26.49 -53.07
N LEU A 5 29.99 -27.18 -52.10
CA LEU A 5 28.82 -26.70 -51.37
C LEU A 5 29.32 -25.73 -50.29
N GLN A 6 29.12 -24.42 -50.49
CA GLN A 6 29.28 -23.42 -49.42
C GLN A 6 28.05 -23.47 -48.53
N LEU A 7 28.19 -24.07 -47.34
CA LEU A 7 27.24 -23.86 -46.24
C LEU A 7 27.48 -22.49 -45.60
N SER A 8 26.65 -21.55 -45.92
CA SER A 8 26.58 -20.28 -45.19
C SER A 8 25.90 -20.55 -43.84
N LEU A 9 26.68 -20.66 -42.76
CA LEU A 9 26.16 -20.59 -41.41
C LEU A 9 25.71 -19.14 -41.15
N PHE A 10 24.42 -18.88 -41.24
CA PHE A 10 23.80 -17.72 -40.59
C PHE A 10 23.76 -18.02 -39.07
N ALA A 11 24.79 -17.59 -38.38
CA ALA A 11 24.70 -17.44 -36.93
C ALA A 11 23.75 -16.25 -36.67
N ALA A 12 22.47 -16.52 -36.49
CA ALA A 12 21.57 -15.59 -35.84
C ALA A 12 22.05 -15.50 -34.38
N ALA A 13 22.88 -14.49 -34.10
CA ALA A 13 23.08 -14.09 -32.72
C ALA A 13 21.68 -13.65 -32.21
N ALA A 14 21.01 -14.54 -31.50
CA ALA A 14 19.89 -14.13 -30.68
C ALA A 14 20.46 -13.04 -29.73
N LEU A 15 20.14 -11.76 -29.99
CA LEU A 15 20.35 -10.73 -28.99
C LEU A 15 19.59 -11.24 -27.77
N ALA A 16 20.29 -11.67 -26.74
CA ALA A 16 19.70 -11.95 -25.46
C ALA A 16 18.94 -10.68 -25.07
N ALA A 17 17.62 -10.80 -24.90
CA ALA A 17 16.81 -9.66 -24.49
C ALA A 17 17.44 -9.08 -23.23
N LYS A 18 17.68 -7.77 -23.24
CA LYS A 18 18.24 -7.08 -22.07
C LYS A 18 17.28 -7.26 -20.90
N ALA A 19 17.80 -7.66 -19.74
CA ALA A 19 16.97 -7.79 -18.54
C ALA A 19 16.19 -6.48 -18.28
N PRO A 20 14.88 -6.55 -18.02
CA PRO A 20 14.05 -5.36 -17.86
C PRO A 20 14.38 -4.62 -16.56
N ASN A 21 14.14 -3.32 -16.55
CA ASN A 21 14.18 -2.53 -15.34
C ASN A 21 12.78 -2.48 -14.69
N PHE A 22 12.75 -2.23 -13.39
CA PHE A 22 11.51 -2.06 -12.62
C PHE A 22 11.55 -0.77 -11.81
N VAL A 23 10.51 0.03 -11.93
CA VAL A 23 10.26 1.25 -11.14
C VAL A 23 8.92 1.10 -10.46
N VAL A 24 8.90 1.03 -9.14
CA VAL A 24 7.70 0.92 -8.32
C VAL A 24 7.50 2.22 -7.56
N ILE A 25 6.42 2.92 -7.85
CA ILE A 25 5.99 4.12 -7.13
C ILE A 25 4.91 3.69 -6.14
N TYR A 26 5.25 3.75 -4.85
CA TYR A 26 4.45 3.21 -3.77
C TYR A 26 4.00 4.34 -2.84
N ILE A 27 2.75 4.71 -2.95
CA ILE A 27 2.16 5.85 -2.22
C ILE A 27 1.59 5.38 -0.90
N ASP A 28 1.56 6.25 0.11
CA ASP A 28 1.01 5.97 1.43
C ASP A 28 -0.40 6.54 1.55
N ASP A 29 -1.40 5.71 1.88
CA ASP A 29 -2.78 6.10 2.15
C ASP A 29 -3.54 6.76 0.97
N LEU A 30 -3.17 6.54 -0.29
CA LEU A 30 -3.91 7.08 -1.43
C LEU A 30 -5.09 6.17 -1.80
N GLY A 31 -6.29 6.73 -1.79
CA GLY A 31 -7.52 6.01 -2.11
C GLY A 31 -7.73 5.78 -3.62
N TRP A 32 -8.47 4.73 -3.93
CA TRP A 32 -8.71 4.24 -5.28
C TRP A 32 -9.26 5.29 -6.25
N ALA A 33 -10.23 6.09 -5.82
CA ALA A 33 -10.86 7.15 -6.63
C ALA A 33 -10.23 8.55 -6.39
N GLN A 34 -9.07 8.62 -5.75
CA GLN A 34 -8.42 9.88 -5.36
C GLN A 34 -7.37 10.35 -6.38
N THR A 35 -7.53 9.97 -7.65
CA THR A 35 -6.75 10.46 -8.78
C THR A 35 -7.68 10.97 -9.89
N SER A 36 -7.16 11.69 -10.89
CA SER A 36 -7.94 12.10 -12.06
C SER A 36 -8.09 10.99 -13.11
N VAL A 37 -7.47 9.83 -12.91
CA VAL A 37 -7.60 8.66 -13.77
C VAL A 37 -8.88 7.90 -13.43
N GLU A 38 -9.72 7.61 -14.43
CA GLU A 38 -10.84 6.68 -14.26
C GLU A 38 -10.29 5.28 -13.95
N MET A 39 -10.71 4.70 -12.83
CA MET A 39 -10.29 3.34 -12.46
C MET A 39 -11.13 2.26 -13.16
N ILE A 40 -12.29 2.63 -13.73
CA ILE A 40 -13.13 1.80 -14.60
C ILE A 40 -13.40 2.60 -15.85
N GLU A 41 -13.07 2.05 -17.01
CA GLU A 41 -13.23 2.69 -18.32
C GLU A 41 -14.65 3.21 -18.53
N GLY A 42 -14.76 4.49 -18.91
CA GLY A 42 -16.04 5.14 -19.18
C GLY A 42 -16.91 5.38 -17.95
N ASN A 43 -16.36 5.19 -16.74
CA ASN A 43 -17.08 5.48 -15.50
C ASN A 43 -16.44 6.64 -14.71
N PRO A 44 -16.88 7.89 -14.95
CA PRO A 44 -16.33 9.07 -14.32
C PRO A 44 -16.55 9.11 -12.78
N GLU A 45 -17.44 8.25 -12.23
CA GLU A 45 -17.59 8.13 -10.77
C GLU A 45 -16.38 7.48 -10.11
N THR A 46 -15.49 6.86 -10.88
CA THR A 46 -14.31 6.14 -10.36
C THR A 46 -13.02 6.97 -10.38
N ARG A 47 -13.13 8.28 -10.63
CA ARG A 47 -12.05 9.26 -10.54
C ARG A 47 -12.45 10.46 -9.69
N SER A 48 -11.49 11.22 -9.24
CA SER A 48 -11.73 12.52 -8.60
C SER A 48 -12.15 13.57 -9.66
N ASP A 49 -13.06 14.45 -9.28
CA ASP A 49 -13.40 15.66 -10.04
C ASP A 49 -12.65 16.91 -9.50
N TYR A 50 -11.73 16.72 -8.56
CA TYR A 50 -10.98 17.80 -7.91
C TYR A 50 -9.47 17.60 -7.93
N PHE A 51 -9.00 16.39 -7.61
CA PHE A 51 -7.56 16.07 -7.60
C PHE A 51 -7.02 15.97 -9.03
N GLN A 52 -5.91 16.62 -9.31
CA GLN A 52 -5.29 16.70 -10.63
C GLN A 52 -4.01 15.87 -10.65
N THR A 53 -3.99 14.83 -11.48
CA THR A 53 -2.86 13.90 -11.59
C THR A 53 -2.49 13.64 -13.07
N PRO A 54 -2.06 14.69 -13.80
CA PRO A 54 -1.76 14.58 -15.24
C PRO A 54 -0.63 13.60 -15.57
N SER A 55 0.33 13.39 -14.66
CA SER A 55 1.40 12.42 -14.88
C SER A 55 0.87 10.99 -14.77
N LEU A 56 -0.08 10.72 -13.87
CA LEU A 56 -0.78 9.44 -13.83
C LEU A 56 -1.66 9.21 -15.05
N GLU A 57 -2.32 10.26 -15.57
CA GLU A 57 -3.05 10.16 -16.85
C GLU A 57 -2.10 9.77 -18.00
N ARG A 58 -0.88 10.36 -18.04
CA ARG A 58 0.17 9.98 -19.01
C ARG A 58 0.60 8.52 -18.82
N LEU A 59 0.78 8.05 -17.59
CA LEU A 59 1.11 6.65 -17.31
C LEU A 59 -0.02 5.72 -17.78
N ALA A 60 -1.27 6.05 -17.47
CA ALA A 60 -2.45 5.28 -17.88
C ALA A 60 -2.63 5.23 -19.40
N ALA A 61 -2.42 6.36 -20.09
CA ALA A 61 -2.47 6.44 -21.54
C ALA A 61 -1.40 5.57 -22.22
N GLY A 62 -0.24 5.36 -21.57
CA GLY A 62 0.83 4.51 -22.07
C GLY A 62 0.87 3.11 -21.48
N GLY A 63 -0.12 2.72 -20.68
CA GLY A 63 -0.13 1.47 -19.95
C GLY A 63 -1.51 0.91 -19.72
N ARG A 64 -1.68 0.14 -18.65
CA ARG A 64 -2.93 -0.52 -18.26
C ARG A 64 -3.36 -0.12 -16.86
N VAL A 65 -4.62 0.28 -16.70
CA VAL A 65 -5.25 0.53 -15.42
C VAL A 65 -5.73 -0.79 -14.81
N LEU A 66 -5.36 -1.03 -13.55
CA LEU A 66 -5.65 -2.26 -12.81
C LEU A 66 -6.81 -1.99 -11.83
N SER A 67 -8.05 -2.03 -12.32
CA SER A 67 -9.24 -1.58 -11.56
C SER A 67 -9.54 -2.40 -10.31
N ALA A 68 -9.11 -3.66 -10.26
CA ALA A 68 -9.33 -4.56 -9.13
C ALA A 68 -8.01 -4.99 -8.46
N CYS A 69 -7.08 -4.04 -8.28
CA CYS A 69 -5.86 -4.25 -7.51
C CYS A 69 -6.10 -3.97 -6.02
N TYR A 70 -5.75 -4.93 -5.17
CA TYR A 70 -5.96 -4.91 -3.72
C TYR A 70 -4.65 -4.78 -2.97
N SER A 71 -4.66 -3.97 -1.89
CA SER A 71 -3.64 -4.06 -0.85
C SER A 71 -3.80 -5.36 -0.07
N PRO A 72 -2.72 -5.94 0.45
CA PRO A 72 -2.78 -7.16 1.28
C PRO A 72 -3.51 -6.99 2.61
N ALA A 73 -3.57 -5.78 3.11
CA ALA A 73 -4.24 -5.40 4.35
C ALA A 73 -4.73 -3.94 4.25
N PRO A 74 -5.69 -3.52 5.09
CA PRO A 74 -6.14 -2.13 5.13
C PRO A 74 -5.20 -1.23 5.95
N LEU A 75 -3.92 -1.62 6.12
CA LEU A 75 -2.88 -0.91 6.87
C LEU A 75 -1.50 -1.06 6.21
N CYS A 76 -0.67 -0.03 6.41
CA CYS A 76 0.65 0.10 5.77
C CYS A 76 1.62 -1.04 6.11
N ALA A 77 1.97 -1.27 7.39
CA ALA A 77 3.01 -2.24 7.75
C ALA A 77 2.72 -3.67 7.25
N PRO A 78 1.54 -4.27 7.49
CA PRO A 78 1.24 -5.59 6.96
C PRO A 78 1.23 -5.64 5.43
N SER A 79 0.79 -4.58 4.75
CA SER A 79 0.80 -4.52 3.29
C SER A 79 2.22 -4.45 2.73
N ARG A 80 3.08 -3.61 3.30
CA ARG A 80 4.49 -3.46 2.87
C ARG A 80 5.30 -4.74 3.07
N ASN A 81 5.08 -5.44 4.18
CA ASN A 81 5.68 -6.75 4.43
C ASN A 81 5.20 -7.80 3.42
N SER A 82 3.89 -7.84 3.17
CA SER A 82 3.26 -8.78 2.27
C SER A 82 3.73 -8.60 0.82
N LEU A 83 3.81 -7.36 0.33
CA LEU A 83 4.37 -7.03 -0.97
C LEU A 83 5.81 -7.54 -1.11
N LEU A 84 6.65 -7.26 -0.10
CA LEU A 84 8.07 -7.60 -0.13
C LEU A 84 8.32 -9.11 -0.25
N HIS A 85 7.51 -9.92 0.44
CA HIS A 85 7.71 -11.37 0.60
C HIS A 85 6.77 -12.24 -0.23
N GLY A 86 5.79 -11.68 -0.95
CA GLY A 86 4.83 -12.45 -1.76
C GLY A 86 3.91 -13.36 -0.93
N MET A 87 3.67 -13.01 0.35
CA MET A 87 2.88 -13.80 1.30
C MET A 87 1.75 -12.98 1.90
N THR A 88 0.64 -13.64 2.29
CA THR A 88 -0.44 -12.95 3.00
C THR A 88 0.01 -12.51 4.40
N PRO A 89 -0.53 -11.38 4.91
CA PRO A 89 -0.32 -10.97 6.31
C PRO A 89 -0.71 -12.06 7.32
N ALA A 90 -1.74 -12.86 7.01
CA ALA A 90 -2.19 -13.97 7.84
C ALA A 90 -1.09 -15.06 7.99
N ARG A 91 -0.47 -15.48 6.88
CA ARG A 91 0.66 -16.44 6.88
C ARG A 91 1.87 -15.88 7.60
N MET A 92 2.15 -14.62 7.37
CA MET A 92 3.26 -13.94 8.02
C MET A 92 2.99 -13.69 9.51
N ARG A 93 1.73 -13.79 9.96
CA ARG A 93 1.30 -13.38 11.30
C ARG A 93 1.70 -11.93 11.61
N LEU A 94 1.51 -11.07 10.61
CA LEU A 94 1.78 -9.63 10.57
C LEU A 94 0.53 -8.90 10.13
N THR A 95 -0.51 -9.00 10.93
CA THR A 95 -1.85 -8.54 10.56
C THR A 95 -2.17 -7.14 11.05
N THR A 96 -1.36 -6.58 11.95
CA THR A 96 -1.55 -5.26 12.56
C THR A 96 -0.25 -4.46 12.61
N LEU A 97 -0.30 -3.23 13.13
CA LEU A 97 0.89 -2.37 13.29
C LEU A 97 1.82 -2.82 14.42
N SER A 98 1.31 -3.58 15.37
CA SER A 98 2.07 -3.96 16.56
C SER A 98 2.72 -5.32 16.39
N ALA A 99 4.00 -5.28 16.11
CA ALA A 99 4.86 -6.44 15.90
C ALA A 99 5.50 -6.99 17.19
N VAL A 100 4.83 -6.98 18.34
CA VAL A 100 5.49 -7.41 19.60
C VAL A 100 5.86 -8.89 19.60
N GLU A 101 5.06 -9.74 19.00
CA GLU A 101 5.49 -11.13 18.76
C GLU A 101 6.40 -11.28 17.54
N VAL A 102 6.40 -10.29 16.68
CA VAL A 102 7.09 -10.33 15.40
C VAL A 102 8.51 -9.72 15.47
N LYS A 103 9.19 -9.86 16.56
CA LYS A 103 10.65 -10.01 16.48
C LYS A 103 10.99 -11.34 15.79
N LYS A 104 10.09 -11.80 14.93
CA LYS A 104 10.31 -12.92 14.04
C LYS A 104 11.34 -12.50 13.02
N ASP A 105 12.40 -13.23 13.03
CA ASP A 105 13.46 -13.08 12.06
C ASP A 105 12.95 -13.59 10.70
N TYR A 106 12.57 -12.66 9.81
CA TYR A 106 12.22 -12.98 8.43
C TYR A 106 13.46 -13.10 7.53
N ARG A 107 14.66 -13.04 8.10
CA ARG A 107 15.87 -13.43 7.39
C ARG A 107 15.71 -14.88 6.92
N GLY A 108 15.89 -15.12 5.63
CA GLY A 108 15.66 -16.42 5.01
C GLY A 108 14.29 -16.62 4.38
N LYS A 109 13.37 -15.63 4.46
CA LYS A 109 12.22 -15.55 3.56
C LYS A 109 12.60 -14.70 2.37
N ILE A 110 12.33 -15.21 1.17
CA ILE A 110 12.69 -14.53 -0.07
C ILE A 110 12.02 -13.15 -0.16
N THR A 111 12.73 -12.19 -0.72
CA THR A 111 12.26 -10.83 -0.98
C THR A 111 12.30 -10.54 -2.48
N ILE A 112 11.62 -9.46 -2.91
CA ILE A 112 11.69 -9.02 -4.32
C ILE A 112 13.15 -8.80 -4.79
N PRO A 113 14.01 -8.04 -4.05
CA PRO A 113 15.41 -7.89 -4.42
C PRO A 113 16.17 -9.21 -4.58
N GLU A 114 15.98 -10.13 -3.63
CA GLU A 114 16.63 -11.44 -3.65
C GLU A 114 16.16 -12.30 -4.83
N ALA A 115 14.84 -12.29 -5.10
CA ALA A 115 14.27 -13.01 -6.23
C ALA A 115 14.83 -12.52 -7.58
N LEU A 116 14.94 -11.19 -7.76
CA LEU A 116 15.54 -10.61 -8.96
C LEU A 116 17.02 -10.96 -9.11
N LYS A 117 17.79 -10.92 -8.03
CA LYS A 117 19.21 -11.30 -8.02
C LYS A 117 19.44 -12.80 -8.25
N GLN A 118 18.46 -13.66 -7.96
CA GLN A 118 18.51 -15.07 -8.36
C GLN A 118 18.38 -15.24 -9.88
N VAL A 119 17.62 -14.36 -10.55
CA VAL A 119 17.51 -14.38 -12.01
C VAL A 119 18.76 -13.82 -12.68
N ASP A 120 19.20 -12.64 -12.24
CA ASP A 120 20.42 -12.01 -12.72
C ASP A 120 21.13 -11.29 -11.56
N PRO A 121 22.33 -11.79 -11.14
CA PRO A 121 23.09 -11.17 -10.04
C PRO A 121 23.58 -9.74 -10.33
N HIS A 122 23.44 -9.26 -11.58
CA HIS A 122 23.79 -7.88 -11.94
C HIS A 122 22.68 -6.86 -11.59
N TYR A 123 21.47 -7.32 -11.20
CA TYR A 123 20.45 -6.40 -10.72
C TYR A 123 20.98 -5.56 -9.56
N VAL A 124 20.83 -4.23 -9.69
CA VAL A 124 21.05 -3.30 -8.60
C VAL A 124 19.69 -2.84 -8.07
N THR A 125 19.49 -2.97 -6.78
CA THR A 125 18.19 -2.73 -6.15
C THR A 125 18.23 -1.54 -5.21
N ALA A 126 17.22 -0.66 -5.25
CA ALA A 126 17.13 0.52 -4.40
C ALA A 126 15.76 0.62 -3.72
N HIS A 127 15.76 1.14 -2.49
CA HIS A 127 14.56 1.55 -1.78
C HIS A 127 14.77 2.96 -1.22
N PHE A 128 13.83 3.86 -1.52
CA PHE A 128 13.84 5.23 -1.03
C PHE A 128 12.51 5.56 -0.35
N GLY A 129 12.57 6.25 0.79
CA GLY A 129 11.43 6.70 1.56
C GLY A 129 10.92 5.70 2.59
N LYS A 130 9.59 5.65 2.79
CA LYS A 130 8.93 4.92 3.88
C LYS A 130 9.12 3.41 3.78
N TRP A 131 9.86 2.85 4.71
CA TRP A 131 10.07 1.40 4.84
C TRP A 131 8.93 0.70 5.60
N HIS A 132 8.71 1.11 6.83
CA HIS A 132 7.66 0.61 7.73
C HIS A 132 7.55 -0.93 7.77
N ASN A 133 8.69 -1.59 7.80
CA ASN A 133 8.81 -3.03 7.96
C ASN A 133 9.73 -3.31 9.15
N GLU A 134 9.15 -3.74 10.27
CA GLU A 134 9.89 -3.93 11.51
C GLU A 134 10.61 -5.28 11.60
N CYS A 135 10.29 -6.21 10.68
CA CYS A 135 10.77 -7.58 10.73
C CYS A 135 12.14 -7.77 10.08
N ILE A 136 12.46 -6.89 9.14
CA ILE A 136 13.72 -6.93 8.40
C ILE A 136 14.12 -5.50 7.99
N LYS A 137 15.40 -5.16 8.07
CA LYS A 137 15.90 -3.87 7.58
C LYS A 137 16.09 -3.92 6.06
N PRO A 138 16.03 -2.76 5.34
CA PRO A 138 16.13 -2.75 3.88
C PRO A 138 17.40 -3.42 3.34
N ALA A 139 18.56 -3.15 3.94
CA ALA A 139 19.82 -3.80 3.54
C ALA A 139 19.78 -5.33 3.72
N ALA A 140 19.18 -5.81 4.82
CA ALA A 140 19.02 -7.23 5.07
C ALA A 140 17.98 -7.89 4.15
N ALA A 141 17.05 -7.10 3.58
CA ALA A 141 16.09 -7.52 2.57
C ALA A 141 16.68 -7.52 1.14
N GLY A 142 17.99 -7.31 1.00
CA GLY A 142 18.69 -7.41 -0.27
C GLY A 142 18.76 -6.13 -1.10
N TYR A 143 18.33 -4.96 -0.58
CA TYR A 143 18.51 -3.69 -1.27
C TYR A 143 19.96 -3.21 -1.17
N ASP A 144 20.51 -2.73 -2.30
CA ASP A 144 21.90 -2.27 -2.42
C ASP A 144 22.06 -0.79 -2.14
N VAL A 145 21.01 0.02 -2.43
CA VAL A 145 21.03 1.48 -2.31
C VAL A 145 19.82 1.93 -1.50
N LEU A 146 20.07 2.79 -0.52
CA LEU A 146 19.07 3.27 0.45
C LEU A 146 19.25 4.78 0.65
N ASP A 147 18.19 5.48 1.07
CA ASP A 147 18.24 6.88 1.49
C ASP A 147 18.45 7.06 3.01
N GLY A 148 18.72 5.97 3.74
CA GLY A 148 19.01 5.93 5.18
C GLY A 148 18.85 4.55 5.76
N GLU A 149 19.39 4.33 6.97
CA GLU A 149 19.38 3.00 7.62
C GLU A 149 18.05 2.62 8.26
N ASN A 150 17.21 3.60 8.56
CA ASN A 150 15.99 3.41 9.37
C ASN A 150 14.84 4.25 8.82
N ASN A 151 14.50 4.08 7.56
CA ASN A 151 13.32 4.72 6.96
C ASN A 151 12.06 4.12 7.58
N GLY A 152 11.82 4.48 8.83
CA GLY A 152 10.72 3.97 9.62
C GLY A 152 9.37 4.44 9.11
N ASN A 153 8.40 4.45 10.00
CA ASN A 153 7.07 5.01 9.75
C ASN A 153 7.04 6.52 9.99
N GLY A 154 8.18 7.20 9.84
CA GLY A 154 8.21 8.65 10.05
C GLY A 154 7.17 9.33 9.17
N PRO A 155 6.51 10.39 9.65
CA PRO A 155 5.57 11.15 8.83
C PRO A 155 6.27 11.88 7.68
N GLY A 156 7.60 11.84 7.63
CA GLY A 156 8.40 12.58 6.68
C GLY A 156 8.41 14.09 6.96
N ASP A 157 8.19 14.49 8.21
CA ASP A 157 8.15 15.91 8.61
C ASP A 157 9.50 16.44 9.07
N PHE A 158 10.47 15.55 9.22
CA PHE A 158 11.83 15.87 9.67
C PHE A 158 12.85 15.19 8.77
N MET A 159 14.04 15.81 8.69
CA MET A 159 15.22 15.18 8.10
C MET A 159 15.57 13.89 8.88
N ASP A 160 16.51 13.11 8.37
CA ASP A 160 16.91 11.80 8.95
C ASP A 160 17.39 11.87 10.41
N ASP A 161 17.76 13.05 10.89
CA ASP A 161 18.12 13.28 12.29
C ASP A 161 16.90 13.29 13.24
N GLY A 162 15.68 13.25 12.70
CA GLY A 162 14.42 13.29 13.44
C GLY A 162 14.15 14.58 14.21
N LYS A 163 14.85 15.67 13.91
CA LYS A 163 14.82 16.94 14.65
C LYS A 163 14.73 18.16 13.74
N THR A 164 15.46 18.13 12.62
CA THR A 164 15.48 19.24 11.68
C THR A 164 14.21 19.21 10.83
N PRO A 165 13.35 20.27 10.86
CA PRO A 165 12.19 20.34 9.98
C PRO A 165 12.58 20.25 8.52
N LEU A 166 11.72 19.70 7.70
CA LEU A 166 11.91 19.69 6.26
C LEU A 166 11.87 21.11 5.69
N PRO A 167 12.58 21.37 4.59
CA PRO A 167 12.47 22.62 3.86
C PRO A 167 11.06 22.84 3.31
N ASP A 168 10.60 24.09 3.28
CA ASP A 168 9.27 24.46 2.73
C ASP A 168 9.09 24.11 1.25
N ASP A 169 10.19 23.91 0.53
CA ASP A 169 10.22 23.54 -0.89
C ASP A 169 10.32 22.02 -1.14
N ASP A 170 10.42 21.21 -0.08
CA ASP A 170 10.39 19.74 -0.15
C ASP A 170 9.46 19.12 0.90
N PRO A 171 8.16 19.45 0.89
CA PRO A 171 7.20 18.90 1.84
C PRO A 171 7.15 17.38 1.71
N LYS A 172 7.16 16.68 2.84
CA LYS A 172 7.12 15.21 2.91
C LYS A 172 8.26 14.51 2.14
N ARG A 173 9.34 15.23 1.82
CA ARG A 173 10.44 14.74 0.99
C ARG A 173 10.01 14.28 -0.41
N ILE A 174 8.93 14.86 -0.95
CA ILE A 174 8.34 14.45 -2.23
C ILE A 174 9.36 14.60 -3.36
N PHE A 175 10.03 15.75 -3.41
CA PHE A 175 10.94 16.09 -4.51
C PHE A 175 12.31 15.45 -4.35
N SER A 176 12.88 15.50 -3.15
CA SER A 176 14.21 14.91 -2.88
C SER A 176 14.23 13.39 -3.07
N LEU A 177 13.22 12.65 -2.60
CA LEU A 177 13.13 11.22 -2.83
C LEU A 177 12.96 10.87 -4.30
N THR A 178 12.22 11.69 -5.04
CA THR A 178 12.06 11.51 -6.49
C THR A 178 13.36 11.75 -7.22
N GLU A 179 14.12 12.80 -6.85
CA GLU A 179 15.43 13.07 -7.50
C GLU A 179 16.45 11.97 -7.19
N LEU A 180 16.49 11.45 -5.96
CA LEU A 180 17.31 10.25 -5.64
C LEU A 180 16.97 9.08 -6.56
N THR A 181 15.69 8.89 -6.88
CA THR A 181 15.23 7.86 -7.82
C THR A 181 15.74 8.13 -9.24
N ASN A 182 15.65 9.37 -9.71
CA ASN A 182 16.14 9.78 -11.02
C ASN A 182 17.66 9.63 -11.14
N GLU A 183 18.41 10.07 -10.13
CA GLU A 183 19.87 9.90 -10.06
C GLU A 183 20.28 8.42 -10.05
N PHE A 184 19.56 7.61 -9.28
CA PHE A 184 19.79 6.15 -9.26
C PHE A 184 19.60 5.53 -10.65
N MET A 185 18.51 5.85 -11.36
CA MET A 185 18.24 5.36 -12.71
C MET A 185 19.36 5.77 -13.68
N ARG A 186 19.75 7.05 -13.69
CA ARG A 186 20.86 7.56 -14.52
C ARG A 186 22.16 6.81 -14.25
N LYS A 187 22.47 6.57 -12.99
CA LYS A 187 23.66 5.82 -12.57
C LYS A 187 23.67 4.39 -13.08
N GLN A 188 22.55 3.66 -12.96
CA GLN A 188 22.48 2.26 -13.39
C GLN A 188 22.52 2.13 -14.93
N VAL A 189 21.85 3.00 -15.65
CA VAL A 189 21.90 3.07 -17.12
C VAL A 189 23.32 3.31 -17.60
N ASN A 190 24.03 4.29 -17.02
CA ASN A 190 25.43 4.57 -17.35
C ASN A 190 26.37 3.40 -17.03
N ALA A 191 26.03 2.58 -16.02
CA ALA A 191 26.78 1.38 -15.67
C ALA A 191 26.37 0.14 -16.51
N GLY A 192 25.34 0.25 -17.36
CA GLY A 192 24.81 -0.86 -18.17
C GLY A 192 24.17 -1.97 -17.33
N LYS A 193 23.67 -1.68 -16.14
CA LYS A 193 23.09 -2.64 -15.20
C LYS A 193 21.57 -2.59 -15.18
N PRO A 194 20.87 -3.74 -15.14
CA PRO A 194 19.45 -3.77 -14.85
C PRO A 194 19.20 -3.35 -13.41
N PHE A 195 18.02 -2.77 -13.16
CA PHE A 195 17.72 -2.27 -11.82
C PHE A 195 16.26 -2.49 -11.42
N TYR A 196 16.06 -2.51 -10.09
CA TYR A 196 14.78 -2.39 -9.42
C TYR A 196 14.86 -1.21 -8.47
N VAL A 197 13.95 -0.27 -8.55
CA VAL A 197 13.81 0.80 -7.57
C VAL A 197 12.38 0.89 -7.06
N GLN A 198 12.24 0.92 -5.74
CA GLN A 198 10.98 1.19 -5.05
C GLN A 198 11.07 2.55 -4.38
N LEU A 199 10.30 3.52 -4.92
CA LEU A 199 10.10 4.82 -4.32
C LEU A 199 8.83 4.77 -3.47
N SER A 200 9.00 4.77 -2.16
CA SER A 200 7.92 4.71 -1.18
C SER A 200 7.70 6.08 -0.55
N HIS A 201 6.80 6.88 -1.13
CA HIS A 201 6.51 8.21 -0.60
C HIS A 201 5.87 8.16 0.79
N TYR A 202 6.14 9.17 1.63
CA TYR A 202 5.41 9.42 2.88
C TYR A 202 4.05 10.09 2.65
N ALA A 203 3.88 10.77 1.52
CA ALA A 203 2.60 11.28 1.05
C ALA A 203 1.73 10.08 0.62
N MET A 204 0.47 10.00 0.95
CA MET A 204 -0.49 10.99 1.52
C MET A 204 -0.73 10.81 3.03
N HIS A 205 0.14 10.12 3.75
CA HIS A 205 -0.02 9.92 5.19
C HIS A 205 -0.02 11.27 5.94
N ILE A 206 -0.72 11.35 7.07
CA ILE A 206 -0.63 12.49 7.97
C ILE A 206 0.83 12.68 8.44
N TRP A 207 1.33 13.89 8.63
CA TRP A 207 0.68 15.20 8.54
C TRP A 207 0.66 15.66 7.08
N HIS A 208 -0.45 16.27 6.62
CA HIS A 208 -0.51 16.74 5.23
C HIS A 208 0.28 18.02 5.09
N ASP A 209 1.22 18.01 4.17
CA ASP A 209 2.00 19.18 3.80
C ASP A 209 2.26 19.20 2.28
N SER A 210 2.34 20.40 1.71
CA SER A 210 2.45 20.63 0.28
C SER A 210 3.04 22.01 0.01
N LEU A 211 3.45 22.27 -1.20
CA LEU A 211 3.96 23.59 -1.58
C LEU A 211 2.88 24.66 -1.45
N GLN A 212 3.26 25.82 -0.94
CA GLN A 212 2.35 26.97 -0.81
C GLN A 212 1.72 27.37 -2.15
N ALA A 213 2.51 27.39 -3.23
CA ALA A 213 2.01 27.72 -4.57
C ALA A 213 0.92 26.74 -5.05
N THR A 214 1.05 25.44 -4.72
CA THR A 214 0.07 24.43 -5.08
C THR A 214 -1.19 24.58 -4.24
N ARG A 215 -1.08 24.86 -2.93
CA ARG A 215 -2.25 25.21 -2.08
C ARG A 215 -3.01 26.42 -2.65
N ASP A 216 -2.29 27.45 -3.07
CA ASP A 216 -2.91 28.66 -3.63
C ASP A 216 -3.57 28.43 -5.00
N LYS A 217 -3.12 27.43 -5.78
CA LYS A 217 -3.81 26.93 -6.97
C LYS A 217 -5.16 26.32 -6.57
N TYR A 218 -5.19 25.38 -5.63
CA TYR A 218 -6.41 24.67 -5.22
C TYR A 218 -7.45 25.56 -4.53
N LYS A 219 -7.03 26.60 -3.80
CA LYS A 219 -7.95 27.60 -3.24
C LYS A 219 -8.78 28.34 -4.30
N LYS A 220 -8.29 28.41 -5.54
CA LYS A 220 -8.96 29.11 -6.66
C LYS A 220 -9.85 28.19 -7.48
N LEU A 221 -9.76 26.85 -7.28
CA LEU A 221 -10.57 25.90 -8.02
C LEU A 221 -12.01 25.89 -7.47
N PRO A 222 -13.00 25.59 -8.35
CA PRO A 222 -14.35 25.33 -7.87
C PRO A 222 -14.35 24.12 -6.94
N ARG A 223 -15.31 24.12 -5.99
CA ARG A 223 -15.49 22.98 -5.08
C ARG A 223 -15.80 21.69 -5.86
N PRO A 224 -15.31 20.52 -5.39
CA PRO A 224 -15.69 19.26 -5.99
C PRO A 224 -17.21 19.08 -5.91
N LYS A 225 -17.79 18.46 -6.94
CA LYS A 225 -19.23 18.15 -6.98
C LYS A 225 -19.53 16.80 -6.34
N LYS A 226 -18.57 15.87 -6.41
CA LYS A 226 -18.66 14.58 -5.75
C LYS A 226 -18.51 14.76 -4.24
N GLY A 227 -19.42 14.20 -3.47
CA GLY A 227 -19.38 14.27 -2.02
C GLY A 227 -19.89 15.59 -1.43
N GLU A 228 -20.72 16.34 -2.17
CA GLU A 228 -21.28 17.63 -1.72
C GLU A 228 -21.91 17.59 -0.32
N ASP A 229 -22.42 16.44 0.11
CA ASP A 229 -23.18 16.38 1.36
C ASP A 229 -22.34 16.06 2.62
N LYS A 230 -21.17 15.41 2.54
CA LYS A 230 -20.43 15.00 3.76
C LYS A 230 -18.93 14.68 3.56
N ASP A 231 -18.44 14.44 2.35
CA ASP A 231 -17.11 13.87 2.14
C ASP A 231 -16.00 14.93 1.99
N TYR A 232 -16.38 16.16 1.61
CA TYR A 232 -15.47 17.28 1.45
C TYR A 232 -15.93 18.48 2.29
N VAL A 233 -15.62 18.47 3.58
CA VAL A 233 -15.91 19.61 4.44
C VAL A 233 -14.83 20.68 4.23
N LEU A 234 -15.23 21.77 3.57
CA LEU A 234 -14.44 22.99 3.43
C LEU A 234 -14.88 23.98 4.54
N GLU A 235 -14.43 23.78 5.76
CA GLU A 235 -14.61 24.79 6.81
C GLU A 235 -13.31 25.58 7.00
N GLU A 236 -13.40 26.87 7.13
CA GLU A 236 -12.25 27.78 7.03
C GLU A 236 -11.43 27.96 8.32
N GLU A 237 -11.85 27.40 9.46
CA GLU A 237 -11.22 27.69 10.74
C GLU A 237 -11.04 26.49 11.67
N ILE A 238 -9.98 25.71 11.47
CA ILE A 238 -9.44 24.88 12.54
C ILE A 238 -7.93 25.10 12.62
N PRO A 239 -7.32 25.23 13.83
CA PRO A 239 -5.88 25.50 13.98
C PRO A 239 -5.01 24.43 13.36
N VAL A 240 -3.81 24.81 12.92
CA VAL A 240 -2.77 23.93 12.38
C VAL A 240 -2.63 22.68 13.24
N GLY A 241 -3.04 21.55 12.71
CA GLY A 241 -3.03 20.26 13.39
C GLY A 241 -3.74 19.17 12.58
N MET A 242 -3.74 17.97 13.07
CA MET A 242 -4.01 16.70 12.39
C MET A 242 -5.31 16.63 11.53
N TYR A 243 -6.27 17.53 11.71
CA TYR A 243 -7.56 17.54 11.01
C TYR A 243 -8.08 18.96 10.82
N THR A 244 -7.47 19.77 9.94
CA THR A 244 -7.92 21.15 9.70
C THR A 244 -8.54 21.29 8.31
N ASN A 245 -9.28 22.36 8.08
CA ASN A 245 -10.02 22.64 6.84
C ASN A 245 -9.19 23.12 5.66
N GLY A 246 -7.99 23.56 5.90
CA GLY A 246 -6.96 23.55 4.90
C GLY A 246 -6.67 22.13 4.40
N TRP A 247 -7.32 21.14 4.97
CA TRP A 247 -7.08 19.72 4.83
C TRP A 247 -7.38 19.19 3.43
N LEU A 248 -8.54 19.44 2.88
CA LEU A 248 -8.81 19.01 1.49
C LEU A 248 -7.87 19.72 0.52
N ILE A 249 -7.61 21.01 0.73
CA ILE A 249 -6.70 21.81 -0.10
C ILE A 249 -5.26 21.29 0.07
N ASN A 250 -4.80 21.06 1.29
CA ASN A 250 -3.48 20.49 1.55
C ASN A 250 -3.33 19.09 0.97
N TYR A 251 -4.34 18.25 1.15
CA TYR A 251 -4.35 16.89 0.62
C TYR A 251 -4.32 16.89 -0.92
N ALA A 252 -5.16 17.71 -1.55
CA ALA A 252 -5.19 17.87 -3.01
C ALA A 252 -3.88 18.43 -3.55
N ALA A 253 -3.30 19.42 -2.87
CA ALA A 253 -2.02 20.00 -3.24
C ALA A 253 -0.87 19.00 -3.07
N MET A 254 -0.91 18.17 -2.02
CA MET A 254 0.09 17.12 -1.81
C MET A 254 0.00 16.02 -2.89
N ILE A 255 -1.21 15.64 -3.33
CA ILE A 255 -1.41 14.74 -4.48
C ILE A 255 -0.80 15.34 -5.76
N ASP A 256 -1.07 16.61 -6.05
CA ASP A 256 -0.57 17.32 -7.22
C ASP A 256 0.97 17.44 -7.20
N ASP A 257 1.55 17.81 -6.05
CA ASP A 257 3.00 17.87 -5.87
C ASP A 257 3.65 16.49 -6.09
N THR A 258 3.03 15.42 -5.58
CA THR A 258 3.51 14.04 -5.76
C THR A 258 3.38 13.60 -7.23
N ASP A 259 2.28 13.92 -7.89
CA ASP A 259 2.08 13.60 -9.31
C ASP A 259 3.08 14.35 -10.20
N ARG A 260 3.34 15.62 -9.91
CA ARG A 260 4.35 16.41 -10.61
C ARG A 260 5.76 15.85 -10.42
N ALA A 261 6.11 15.46 -9.21
CA ALA A 261 7.38 14.80 -8.93
C ALA A 261 7.47 13.46 -9.70
N PHE A 262 6.41 12.64 -9.67
CA PHE A 262 6.33 11.41 -10.45
C PHE A 262 6.52 11.65 -11.96
N GLY A 263 5.99 12.76 -12.49
CA GLY A 263 6.18 13.14 -13.89
C GLY A 263 7.65 13.19 -14.31
N THR A 264 8.54 13.65 -13.42
CA THR A 264 9.99 13.71 -13.70
C THR A 264 10.63 12.33 -13.83
N ILE A 265 10.06 11.30 -13.19
CA ILE A 265 10.50 9.91 -13.37
C ILE A 265 10.19 9.45 -14.80
N LEU A 266 8.98 9.71 -15.29
CA LEU A 266 8.60 9.38 -16.65
C LEU A 266 9.48 10.12 -17.67
N ASP A 267 9.78 11.40 -17.43
CA ASP A 267 10.68 12.19 -18.26
C ASP A 267 12.10 11.61 -18.26
N THR A 268 12.62 11.23 -17.10
CA THR A 268 13.95 10.60 -16.99
C THR A 268 14.03 9.27 -17.75
N LEU A 269 12.96 8.44 -17.74
CA LEU A 269 12.92 7.21 -18.52
C LEU A 269 12.98 7.49 -20.03
N ASP A 270 12.28 8.52 -20.48
CA ASP A 270 12.29 8.94 -21.90
C ASP A 270 13.64 9.55 -22.29
N GLU A 271 14.22 10.43 -21.46
CA GLU A 271 15.57 11.01 -21.65
C GLU A 271 16.66 9.95 -21.76
N LEU A 272 16.59 8.91 -20.95
CA LEU A 272 17.54 7.80 -20.93
C LEU A 272 17.30 6.79 -22.07
N GLY A 273 16.18 6.88 -22.79
CA GLY A 273 15.81 5.96 -23.86
C GLY A 273 15.59 4.52 -23.37
N ILE A 274 15.08 4.35 -22.14
CA ILE A 274 14.86 3.05 -21.51
C ILE A 274 13.39 2.72 -21.25
N ALA A 275 12.47 3.58 -21.66
CA ALA A 275 11.03 3.39 -21.44
C ALA A 275 10.51 2.04 -21.97
N ASP A 276 11.02 1.61 -23.13
CA ASP A 276 10.64 0.35 -23.77
C ASP A 276 11.28 -0.92 -23.13
N ASN A 277 12.15 -0.73 -22.13
CA ASN A 277 12.76 -1.83 -21.35
C ASN A 277 12.51 -1.67 -19.84
N THR A 278 11.51 -0.90 -19.46
CA THR A 278 11.23 -0.61 -18.04
C THR A 278 9.75 -0.80 -17.74
N TYR A 279 9.46 -1.62 -16.74
CA TYR A 279 8.13 -1.70 -16.14
C TYR A 279 7.99 -0.62 -15.06
N VAL A 280 7.00 0.23 -15.20
CA VAL A 280 6.63 1.26 -14.22
C VAL A 280 5.30 0.86 -13.60
N LEU A 281 5.29 0.62 -12.29
CA LEU A 281 4.10 0.32 -11.50
C LEU A 281 3.85 1.47 -10.53
N PHE A 282 2.68 2.10 -10.63
CA PHE A 282 2.18 3.04 -9.63
C PHE A 282 1.09 2.36 -8.80
N THR A 283 1.16 2.44 -7.46
CA THR A 283 0.15 1.90 -6.55
C THR A 283 0.23 2.52 -5.16
N SER A 284 -0.69 2.16 -4.25
CA SER A 284 -0.71 2.59 -2.84
C SER A 284 -0.57 1.39 -1.91
N ASP A 285 -0.24 1.61 -0.64
CA ASP A 285 -0.04 0.54 0.34
C ASP A 285 -1.32 0.05 1.02
N ASN A 286 -2.34 0.89 1.08
CA ASN A 286 -3.70 0.56 1.52
C ASN A 286 -4.69 1.54 0.91
N GLY A 287 -5.97 1.27 1.08
CA GLY A 287 -7.02 2.20 0.66
C GLY A 287 -6.96 3.53 1.39
N GLY A 288 -7.64 4.53 0.85
CA GLY A 288 -7.56 5.91 1.31
C GLY A 288 -7.78 6.07 2.80
N GLY A 289 -6.85 6.77 3.45
CA GLY A 289 -6.93 7.09 4.86
C GLY A 289 -8.05 8.11 5.19
N PHE A 290 -8.63 8.73 4.18
CA PHE A 290 -9.53 9.87 4.31
C PHE A 290 -10.72 9.77 3.37
N ARG A 291 -11.72 10.64 3.62
CA ARG A 291 -12.94 10.73 2.82
C ARG A 291 -12.66 11.05 1.35
N GLY A 292 -13.62 10.80 0.48
CA GLY A 292 -13.47 11.05 -0.96
C GLY A 292 -13.09 9.82 -1.78
N ASN A 293 -13.31 8.63 -1.24
CA ASN A 293 -13.07 7.37 -1.96
C ASN A 293 -14.33 6.80 -2.65
N ASN A 294 -15.37 7.62 -2.79
CA ASN A 294 -16.59 7.23 -3.52
C ASN A 294 -16.27 6.81 -4.96
N PRO A 295 -16.90 5.75 -5.49
CA PRO A 295 -18.09 5.05 -4.96
C PRO A 295 -17.80 3.95 -3.93
N LEU A 296 -16.55 3.70 -3.57
CA LEU A 296 -16.18 2.63 -2.64
C LEU A 296 -16.59 2.96 -1.21
N ARG A 297 -17.13 1.96 -0.51
CA ARG A 297 -17.44 2.04 0.91
C ARG A 297 -16.18 1.80 1.76
N GLY A 298 -16.07 2.51 2.88
CA GLY A 298 -14.98 2.35 3.83
C GLY A 298 -13.68 3.04 3.41
N GLY A 299 -12.58 2.68 4.07
CA GLY A 299 -11.25 3.23 3.89
C GLY A 299 -10.23 2.50 4.75
N LYS A 300 -9.08 3.13 4.99
CA LYS A 300 -8.02 2.59 5.84
C LYS A 300 -8.57 2.02 7.15
N GLY A 301 -8.13 0.82 7.53
CA GLY A 301 -8.51 0.18 8.79
C GLY A 301 -9.74 -0.72 8.72
N ASN A 302 -10.33 -0.98 7.53
CA ASN A 302 -11.39 -1.97 7.37
C ASN A 302 -11.27 -2.77 6.06
N LEU A 303 -11.88 -3.96 6.02
CA LEU A 303 -11.82 -4.88 4.88
C LEU A 303 -12.91 -4.62 3.83
N LEU A 304 -13.46 -3.42 3.77
CA LEU A 304 -14.36 -2.99 2.69
C LEU A 304 -13.55 -2.62 1.44
N GLU A 305 -14.23 -2.48 0.29
CA GLU A 305 -13.54 -2.17 -0.96
C GLU A 305 -12.69 -0.89 -0.86
N GLY A 306 -13.19 0.16 -0.20
CA GLY A 306 -12.45 1.40 0.01
C GLY A 306 -11.22 1.29 0.90
N GLY A 307 -11.13 0.26 1.74
CA GLY A 307 -9.94 -0.01 2.57
C GLY A 307 -8.88 -0.86 1.88
N LEU A 308 -9.26 -1.58 0.82
CA LEU A 308 -8.40 -2.55 0.16
C LEU A 308 -8.07 -2.19 -1.30
N ARG A 309 -9.01 -1.65 -2.10
CA ARG A 309 -8.71 -1.24 -3.47
C ARG A 309 -7.84 0.00 -3.49
N MET A 310 -6.87 -0.02 -4.39
CA MET A 310 -5.91 1.08 -4.57
C MET A 310 -5.86 1.52 -6.03
N PRO A 311 -5.53 2.79 -6.31
CA PRO A 311 -5.21 3.20 -7.66
C PRO A 311 -3.96 2.43 -8.09
N SER A 312 -4.05 1.68 -9.18
CA SER A 312 -2.92 0.91 -9.68
C SER A 312 -2.86 0.99 -11.20
N ILE A 313 -1.69 1.32 -11.71
CA ILE A 313 -1.44 1.50 -13.14
C ILE A 313 -0.07 0.92 -13.45
N VAL A 314 0.03 0.15 -14.53
CA VAL A 314 1.29 -0.43 -14.97
C VAL A 314 1.55 -0.10 -16.45
N ARG A 315 2.80 0.27 -16.76
CA ARG A 315 3.30 0.47 -18.13
C ARG A 315 4.59 -0.34 -18.29
N GLY A 316 4.81 -0.90 -19.45
CA GLY A 316 6.07 -1.59 -19.77
C GLY A 316 6.00 -2.42 -21.03
N PRO A 317 7.10 -3.11 -21.37
CA PRO A 317 7.15 -3.97 -22.55
C PRO A 317 6.03 -5.00 -22.57
N GLY A 318 5.33 -5.13 -23.71
CA GLY A 318 4.26 -6.10 -23.91
C GLY A 318 2.92 -5.73 -23.27
N ILE A 319 2.79 -4.53 -22.67
CA ILE A 319 1.54 -4.04 -22.13
C ILE A 319 0.89 -3.08 -23.14
N ASP A 320 -0.34 -3.38 -23.53
CA ASP A 320 -1.09 -2.54 -24.46
C ASP A 320 -1.44 -1.19 -23.82
N PRO A 321 -1.13 -0.05 -24.49
CA PRO A 321 -1.36 1.27 -23.96
C PRO A 321 -2.85 1.63 -23.90
N GLY A 322 -3.25 2.42 -22.90
CA GLY A 322 -4.60 2.95 -22.73
C GLY A 322 -5.66 1.89 -22.45
N THR A 323 -5.29 0.74 -21.88
CA THR A 323 -6.18 -0.38 -21.60
C THR A 323 -6.50 -0.56 -20.13
N TYR A 324 -7.50 -1.39 -19.85
CA TYR A 324 -8.00 -1.66 -18.49
C TYR A 324 -8.08 -3.17 -18.23
N THR A 325 -8.05 -3.55 -16.95
CA THR A 325 -8.39 -4.91 -16.52
C THR A 325 -9.11 -4.89 -15.17
N SER A 326 -10.11 -5.76 -15.06
CA SER A 326 -10.90 -5.98 -13.85
C SER A 326 -10.54 -7.30 -13.13
N VAL A 327 -9.53 -8.01 -13.61
CA VAL A 327 -9.04 -9.25 -12.97
C VAL A 327 -8.57 -8.96 -11.55
N PRO A 328 -9.08 -9.67 -10.53
CA PRO A 328 -8.65 -9.46 -9.15
C PRO A 328 -7.18 -9.84 -8.92
N MET A 329 -6.39 -8.88 -8.45
CA MET A 329 -4.99 -9.05 -8.11
C MET A 329 -4.67 -8.44 -6.75
N VAL A 330 -3.63 -8.93 -6.10
CA VAL A 330 -3.21 -8.43 -4.79
C VAL A 330 -1.70 -8.20 -4.81
N GLN A 331 -1.20 -7.29 -4.00
CA GLN A 331 0.23 -6.93 -4.01
C GLN A 331 1.17 -8.08 -3.64
N TRP A 332 0.72 -9.13 -2.94
CA TRP A 332 1.55 -10.33 -2.76
C TRP A 332 1.82 -11.10 -4.06
N ASP A 333 1.17 -10.74 -5.17
CA ASP A 333 1.45 -11.31 -6.50
C ASP A 333 2.68 -10.65 -7.16
N PHE A 334 3.13 -9.48 -6.69
CA PHE A 334 4.16 -8.70 -7.37
C PHE A 334 5.54 -9.36 -7.32
N LEU A 335 5.89 -10.08 -6.26
CA LEU A 335 7.17 -10.80 -6.19
C LEU A 335 7.30 -11.79 -7.33
N GLN A 336 6.31 -12.67 -7.52
CA GLN A 336 6.29 -13.67 -8.59
C GLN A 336 6.21 -13.00 -9.96
N THR A 337 5.51 -11.87 -10.05
CA THR A 337 5.38 -11.11 -11.31
C THR A 337 6.72 -10.54 -11.76
N PHE A 338 7.45 -9.87 -10.87
CA PHE A 338 8.77 -9.32 -11.21
C PHE A 338 9.79 -10.42 -11.50
N TYR A 339 9.75 -11.52 -10.75
CA TYR A 339 10.58 -12.70 -11.01
C TYR A 339 10.33 -13.26 -12.42
N ASP A 340 9.08 -13.48 -12.79
CA ASP A 340 8.70 -14.02 -14.11
C ASP A 340 9.02 -13.04 -15.26
N LEU A 341 8.74 -11.72 -15.06
CA LEU A 341 9.09 -10.70 -16.06
C LEU A 341 10.59 -10.55 -16.26
N ALA A 342 11.39 -10.79 -15.21
CA ALA A 342 12.84 -10.80 -15.30
C ALA A 342 13.38 -12.06 -16.00
N GLY A 343 12.52 -13.06 -16.27
CA GLY A 343 12.89 -14.32 -16.92
C GLY A 343 13.25 -15.44 -15.93
N GLY A 344 12.80 -15.33 -14.68
CA GLY A 344 12.97 -16.36 -13.66
C GLY A 344 12.28 -17.67 -14.07
N TYR A 345 12.95 -18.80 -13.88
CA TYR A 345 12.44 -20.13 -14.23
C TYR A 345 12.62 -21.16 -13.12
N GLU A 346 13.51 -20.91 -12.17
CA GLU A 346 13.66 -21.78 -11.01
C GLU A 346 12.47 -21.66 -10.08
N PRO A 347 12.03 -22.76 -9.44
CA PRO A 347 10.90 -22.71 -8.53
C PRO A 347 11.16 -21.76 -7.34
N LEU A 348 10.27 -20.82 -7.13
CA LEU A 348 10.24 -20.02 -5.92
C LEU A 348 9.74 -20.86 -4.72
N PRO A 349 9.98 -20.43 -3.46
CA PRO A 349 9.50 -21.14 -2.28
C PRO A 349 8.00 -21.45 -2.35
N ALA A 350 7.62 -22.68 -1.96
CA ALA A 350 6.24 -23.16 -2.06
C ALA A 350 5.26 -22.52 -1.08
N ASP A 351 5.76 -21.77 -0.11
CA ASP A 351 4.96 -21.06 0.90
C ASP A 351 4.56 -19.64 0.48
N LEU A 352 4.82 -19.24 -0.77
CA LEU A 352 4.30 -18.00 -1.33
C LEU A 352 2.80 -18.14 -1.65
N ASP A 353 2.04 -17.07 -1.38
CA ASP A 353 0.60 -17.03 -1.67
C ASP A 353 0.29 -16.39 -3.03
N GLY A 354 1.23 -15.61 -3.57
CA GLY A 354 1.06 -14.90 -4.83
C GLY A 354 1.15 -15.79 -6.07
N GLY A 355 0.77 -15.19 -7.20
CA GLY A 355 0.97 -15.73 -8.55
C GLY A 355 1.51 -14.64 -9.47
N SER A 356 2.02 -15.04 -10.66
CA SER A 356 2.46 -14.06 -11.64
C SER A 356 1.28 -13.35 -12.28
N LEU A 357 1.34 -12.02 -12.34
CA LEU A 357 0.39 -11.16 -13.04
C LEU A 357 0.77 -10.90 -14.51
N LYS A 358 1.89 -11.45 -14.99
CA LYS A 358 2.41 -11.21 -16.33
C LYS A 358 1.35 -11.43 -17.41
N ASP A 359 0.61 -12.53 -17.32
CA ASP A 359 -0.44 -12.87 -18.28
C ASP A 359 -1.57 -11.82 -18.28
N VAL A 360 -1.99 -11.36 -17.10
CA VAL A 360 -2.99 -10.29 -16.95
C VAL A 360 -2.45 -8.94 -17.41
N TRP A 361 -1.18 -8.63 -17.15
CA TRP A 361 -0.58 -7.38 -17.60
C TRP A 361 -0.49 -7.31 -19.13
N PHE A 362 -0.29 -8.45 -19.78
CA PHE A 362 -0.18 -8.52 -21.26
C PHE A 362 -1.53 -8.65 -21.94
N HIS A 363 -2.48 -9.42 -21.37
CA HIS A 363 -3.71 -9.80 -22.06
C HIS A 363 -5.00 -9.22 -21.39
N GLY A 364 -4.87 -8.41 -20.32
CA GLY A 364 -6.02 -7.79 -19.65
C GLY A 364 -6.96 -8.82 -19.04
N ASP A 365 -8.26 -8.68 -19.31
CA ASP A 365 -9.32 -9.55 -18.77
C ASP A 365 -9.27 -10.99 -19.32
N GLU A 366 -8.53 -11.24 -20.40
CA GLU A 366 -8.30 -12.59 -20.94
C GLU A 366 -7.18 -13.32 -20.18
N GLY A 367 -6.30 -12.57 -19.52
CA GLY A 367 -5.20 -13.08 -18.73
C GLY A 367 -5.64 -13.73 -17.44
N LYS A 368 -4.78 -14.61 -16.90
CA LYS A 368 -5.05 -15.38 -15.68
C LYS A 368 -3.92 -15.24 -14.68
N VAL A 369 -4.28 -15.23 -13.40
CA VAL A 369 -3.33 -15.35 -12.29
C VAL A 369 -3.41 -16.76 -11.74
N VAL A 370 -2.32 -17.49 -11.79
CA VAL A 370 -2.25 -18.85 -11.22
C VAL A 370 -1.62 -18.74 -9.82
N ARG A 371 -2.41 -19.00 -8.81
CA ARG A 371 -2.01 -19.04 -7.39
C ARG A 371 -2.18 -20.45 -6.85
N ASN A 372 -1.57 -20.72 -5.69
CA ASN A 372 -1.79 -21.98 -4.97
C ASN A 372 -3.22 -22.16 -4.48
N THR A 373 -3.98 -21.08 -4.36
CA THR A 373 -5.41 -21.07 -3.99
C THR A 373 -6.15 -20.08 -4.88
N GLU A 374 -7.40 -20.41 -5.23
CA GLU A 374 -8.29 -19.52 -5.97
C GLU A 374 -8.75 -18.33 -5.11
N GLU A 375 -8.95 -18.62 -3.81
CA GLU A 375 -9.47 -17.65 -2.86
C GLU A 375 -8.44 -16.57 -2.49
N LEU A 376 -8.91 -15.33 -2.37
CA LEU A 376 -8.18 -14.23 -1.77
C LEU A 376 -8.68 -14.05 -0.34
N VAL A 377 -7.85 -14.40 0.64
CA VAL A 377 -8.21 -14.32 2.06
C VAL A 377 -7.45 -13.17 2.71
N PHE A 378 -8.22 -12.27 3.33
CA PHE A 378 -7.72 -11.14 4.09
C PHE A 378 -8.12 -11.30 5.55
N HIS A 379 -7.18 -11.09 6.44
CA HIS A 379 -7.41 -11.30 7.87
C HIS A 379 -6.85 -10.11 8.65
N PHE A 380 -7.74 -9.43 9.34
CA PHE A 380 -7.45 -8.22 10.08
C PHE A 380 -8.05 -8.30 11.49
N PRO A 381 -7.49 -9.11 12.37
CA PRO A 381 -7.96 -9.30 13.74
C PRO A 381 -7.59 -8.09 14.62
N TRP A 382 -8.03 -6.91 14.21
CA TRP A 382 -7.65 -5.62 14.77
C TRP A 382 -8.00 -5.50 16.25
N HIS A 383 -7.06 -5.12 17.08
CA HIS A 383 -7.21 -5.11 18.53
C HIS A 383 -7.98 -3.90 19.06
N THR A 384 -7.97 -2.76 18.36
CA THR A 384 -8.60 -1.51 18.80
C THR A 384 -9.86 -1.13 18.02
N GLY A 385 -10.02 -1.63 16.79
CA GLY A 385 -11.17 -1.39 15.93
C GLY A 385 -12.16 -2.56 15.92
N GLU A 386 -12.82 -2.75 14.78
CA GLU A 386 -13.61 -3.93 14.48
C GLU A 386 -12.68 -5.00 13.89
N PRO A 387 -12.50 -6.14 14.56
CA PRO A 387 -11.71 -7.23 13.99
C PRO A 387 -12.50 -7.92 12.90
N GLU A 388 -11.86 -8.10 11.75
CA GLU A 388 -12.52 -8.59 10.55
C GLU A 388 -11.73 -9.69 9.87
N SER A 389 -12.43 -10.53 9.14
CA SER A 389 -11.82 -11.45 8.20
C SER A 389 -12.68 -11.54 6.94
N MET A 390 -12.05 -11.65 5.78
CA MET A 390 -12.73 -11.62 4.50
C MET A 390 -12.15 -12.68 3.56
N ILE A 391 -13.02 -13.21 2.71
CA ILE A 391 -12.66 -14.06 1.57
C ILE A 391 -13.34 -13.52 0.32
N ARG A 392 -12.59 -13.47 -0.79
CA ARG A 392 -13.11 -13.22 -2.12
C ARG A 392 -12.87 -14.44 -3.02
N VAL A 393 -13.93 -14.89 -3.69
CA VAL A 393 -13.88 -15.95 -4.71
C VAL A 393 -14.71 -15.48 -5.91
N GLY A 394 -14.06 -15.28 -7.04
CA GLY A 394 -14.70 -14.69 -8.20
C GLY A 394 -15.30 -13.31 -7.87
N ASP A 395 -16.59 -13.15 -8.11
CA ASP A 395 -17.32 -11.91 -7.87
C ASP A 395 -17.85 -11.75 -6.45
N PHE A 396 -17.85 -12.83 -5.67
CA PHE A 396 -18.40 -12.80 -4.31
C PHE A 396 -17.33 -12.54 -3.26
N LYS A 397 -17.67 -11.64 -2.35
CA LYS A 397 -16.88 -11.24 -1.20
C LYS A 397 -17.68 -11.46 0.07
N LEU A 398 -17.20 -12.33 0.95
CA LEU A 398 -17.76 -12.56 2.27
C LEU A 398 -16.87 -11.90 3.32
N ARG A 399 -17.42 -10.97 4.09
CA ARG A 399 -16.81 -10.36 5.28
C ARG A 399 -17.43 -10.93 6.54
N LYS A 400 -16.61 -11.21 7.54
CA LYS A 400 -17.03 -11.66 8.88
C LYS A 400 -16.50 -10.68 9.91
N ASN A 401 -17.36 -10.16 10.75
CA ASN A 401 -16.96 -9.49 12.00
C ASN A 401 -16.59 -10.56 13.03
N LEU A 402 -15.39 -10.50 13.56
CA LEU A 402 -14.86 -11.55 14.45
C LEU A 402 -15.30 -11.38 15.92
N ASP A 403 -15.89 -10.25 16.30
CA ASP A 403 -16.47 -10.01 17.63
C ASP A 403 -17.95 -10.39 17.68
N THR A 404 -18.73 -9.95 16.68
CA THR A 404 -20.18 -10.20 16.63
C THR A 404 -20.52 -11.50 15.92
N LEU A 405 -19.60 -12.05 15.13
CA LEU A 405 -19.76 -13.21 14.25
C LEU A 405 -20.78 -12.99 13.12
N GLU A 406 -21.13 -11.74 12.85
CA GLU A 406 -22.02 -11.38 11.74
C GLU A 406 -21.32 -11.46 10.40
N TYR A 407 -22.10 -11.78 9.37
CA TYR A 407 -21.63 -11.90 8.00
C TYR A 407 -22.24 -10.83 7.11
N GLU A 408 -21.40 -10.31 6.19
CA GLU A 408 -21.82 -9.51 5.06
C GLU A 408 -21.32 -10.17 3.77
N LEU A 409 -22.22 -10.42 2.82
CA LEU A 409 -21.92 -11.01 1.52
C LEU A 409 -22.29 -10.03 0.42
N TYR A 410 -21.34 -9.75 -0.48
CA TYR A 410 -21.51 -8.81 -1.60
C TYR A 410 -21.12 -9.47 -2.92
N ASN A 411 -21.81 -9.09 -4.01
CA ASN A 411 -21.32 -9.31 -5.36
C ASN A 411 -20.62 -8.04 -5.83
N VAL A 412 -19.30 -7.97 -5.67
CA VAL A 412 -18.51 -6.76 -5.89
C VAL A 412 -18.29 -6.42 -7.37
N ALA A 413 -18.67 -7.30 -8.30
CA ALA A 413 -18.71 -6.98 -9.73
C ALA A 413 -19.92 -6.09 -10.06
N ASN A 414 -21.05 -6.30 -9.39
CA ASN A 414 -22.31 -5.58 -9.63
C ASN A 414 -22.64 -4.53 -8.57
N ASP A 415 -22.03 -4.63 -7.40
CA ASP A 415 -22.21 -3.74 -6.24
C ASP A 415 -20.85 -3.32 -5.67
N LEU A 416 -20.15 -2.49 -6.42
CA LEU A 416 -18.83 -1.98 -6.07
C LEU A 416 -18.83 -1.22 -4.74
N GLY A 417 -19.95 -0.58 -4.41
CA GLY A 417 -20.14 0.20 -3.17
C GLY A 417 -20.58 -0.63 -1.97
N GLU A 418 -20.71 -1.96 -2.09
CA GLU A 418 -21.09 -2.87 -0.99
C GLU A 418 -22.38 -2.43 -0.25
N LYS A 419 -23.41 -2.05 -1.03
CA LYS A 419 -24.65 -1.48 -0.52
C LYS A 419 -25.70 -2.55 -0.18
N THR A 420 -25.64 -3.71 -0.85
CA THR A 420 -26.65 -4.76 -0.76
C THR A 420 -26.05 -6.02 -0.14
N ASN A 421 -26.29 -6.23 1.16
CA ASN A 421 -25.86 -7.44 1.85
C ASN A 421 -26.73 -8.64 1.47
N LEU A 422 -26.15 -9.64 0.80
CA LEU A 422 -26.80 -10.85 0.29
C LEU A 422 -26.74 -12.03 1.29
N ALA A 423 -26.12 -11.88 2.46
CA ALA A 423 -25.85 -13.00 3.39
C ALA A 423 -27.12 -13.76 3.80
N LYS A 424 -28.24 -13.06 4.02
CA LYS A 424 -29.53 -13.70 4.36
C LYS A 424 -30.19 -14.41 3.18
N GLN A 425 -29.88 -13.98 1.96
CA GLN A 425 -30.47 -14.52 0.72
C GLN A 425 -29.70 -15.74 0.21
N MET A 426 -28.41 -15.86 0.55
CA MET A 426 -27.49 -16.90 0.06
C MET A 426 -26.75 -17.62 1.20
N PRO A 427 -27.47 -18.23 2.17
CA PRO A 427 -26.86 -18.81 3.38
C PRO A 427 -25.91 -19.98 3.08
N GLU A 428 -26.17 -20.77 2.05
CA GLU A 428 -25.30 -21.87 1.64
C GLU A 428 -23.97 -21.37 1.09
N LEU A 429 -23.98 -20.28 0.31
CA LEU A 429 -22.75 -19.64 -0.19
C LEU A 429 -21.95 -19.04 0.97
N VAL A 430 -22.62 -18.40 1.94
CA VAL A 430 -21.97 -17.89 3.17
C VAL A 430 -21.25 -19.02 3.90
N ALA A 431 -21.93 -20.15 4.14
CA ALA A 431 -21.34 -21.31 4.84
C ALA A 431 -20.13 -21.90 4.07
N SER A 432 -20.24 -22.00 2.75
CA SER A 432 -19.17 -22.50 1.88
C SER A 432 -17.94 -21.59 1.90
N LEU A 433 -18.14 -20.27 1.75
CA LEU A 433 -17.06 -19.30 1.74
C LEU A 433 -16.41 -19.16 3.13
N ASP A 434 -17.20 -19.14 4.21
CA ASP A 434 -16.63 -19.08 5.57
C ASP A 434 -15.80 -20.32 5.90
N LYS A 435 -16.25 -21.51 5.45
CA LYS A 435 -15.44 -22.73 5.60
C LYS A 435 -14.09 -22.61 4.87
N ARG A 436 -14.07 -22.16 3.62
CA ARG A 436 -12.84 -21.97 2.85
C ARG A 436 -11.91 -20.94 3.52
N ARG A 437 -12.48 -19.84 4.02
CA ARG A 437 -11.75 -18.80 4.76
C ARG A 437 -11.10 -19.41 6.03
N ALA A 438 -11.88 -20.12 6.84
CA ALA A 438 -11.38 -20.73 8.07
C ALA A 438 -10.32 -21.81 7.79
N ASP A 439 -10.53 -22.66 6.79
CA ASP A 439 -9.56 -23.68 6.37
C ASP A 439 -8.22 -23.05 5.96
N TYR A 440 -8.25 -21.94 5.23
CA TYR A 440 -7.04 -21.20 4.88
C TYR A 440 -6.33 -20.64 6.12
N LEU A 441 -7.05 -19.92 7.00
CA LEU A 441 -6.48 -19.31 8.19
C LEU A 441 -5.87 -20.35 9.15
N ASN A 442 -6.53 -21.50 9.31
CA ASN A 442 -6.02 -22.63 10.10
C ASN A 442 -4.75 -23.22 9.45
N ARG A 443 -4.74 -23.41 8.13
CA ARG A 443 -3.58 -23.94 7.40
C ARG A 443 -2.34 -23.07 7.55
N VAL A 444 -2.50 -21.75 7.59
CA VAL A 444 -1.38 -20.80 7.73
C VAL A 444 -1.09 -20.44 9.20
N ASN A 445 -1.83 -21.01 10.16
CA ASN A 445 -1.71 -20.70 11.59
C ASN A 445 -1.82 -19.19 11.85
N ALA A 446 -2.86 -18.57 11.30
CA ALA A 446 -3.11 -17.14 11.42
C ALA A 446 -3.30 -16.70 12.87
N GLU A 447 -3.00 -15.43 13.17
CA GLU A 447 -3.27 -14.84 14.49
C GLU A 447 -4.77 -14.75 14.74
N THR A 448 -5.19 -15.02 15.97
CA THR A 448 -6.58 -14.83 16.40
C THR A 448 -6.77 -13.43 16.99
N VAL A 449 -8.03 -12.99 17.11
CA VAL A 449 -8.37 -11.71 17.77
C VAL A 449 -7.86 -11.71 19.23
N THR A 450 -7.98 -12.84 19.92
CA THR A 450 -7.49 -12.96 21.30
C THR A 450 -5.98 -12.80 21.37
N THR A 451 -5.24 -13.43 20.45
CA THR A 451 -3.78 -13.29 20.37
C THR A 451 -3.38 -11.84 20.14
N THR A 452 -3.98 -11.16 19.15
CA THR A 452 -3.62 -9.76 18.86
C THR A 452 -3.96 -8.81 20.02
N ARG A 453 -5.07 -9.05 20.71
CA ARG A 453 -5.45 -8.28 21.90
C ARG A 453 -4.50 -8.50 23.08
N ARG A 454 -4.10 -9.75 23.34
CA ARG A 454 -3.11 -10.07 24.39
C ARG A 454 -1.77 -9.41 24.10
N ASN A 455 -1.33 -9.45 22.86
CA ASN A 455 -0.08 -8.79 22.43
C ASN A 455 -0.14 -7.29 22.63
N TYR A 456 -1.26 -6.67 22.26
CA TYR A 456 -1.45 -5.23 22.45
C TYR A 456 -1.50 -4.84 23.93
N LEU A 457 -2.19 -5.63 24.77
CA LEU A 457 -2.18 -5.43 26.22
C LEU A 457 -0.76 -5.50 26.81
N ALA A 458 0.01 -6.49 26.37
CA ALA A 458 1.40 -6.61 26.81
C ALA A 458 2.25 -5.39 26.44
N GLN A 459 1.97 -4.75 25.31
CA GLN A 459 2.64 -3.49 24.92
C GLN A 459 2.22 -2.31 25.79
N LEU A 460 0.93 -2.15 26.02
CA LEU A 460 0.42 -1.09 26.90
C LEU A 460 1.03 -1.20 28.29
N GLN A 461 1.02 -2.40 28.86
CA GLN A 461 1.56 -2.71 30.19
C GLN A 461 3.10 -2.71 30.21
N GLY A 462 3.75 -2.94 29.07
CA GLY A 462 5.21 -2.88 28.88
C GLY A 462 5.79 -1.46 28.76
N GLY A 463 4.99 -0.42 29.01
CA GLY A 463 5.45 0.96 29.13
C GLY A 463 5.00 1.93 28.03
N TRP A 464 4.17 1.50 27.08
CA TRP A 464 3.66 2.41 26.06
C TRP A 464 2.76 3.49 26.66
N LEU A 465 1.88 3.11 27.59
CA LEU A 465 1.01 4.07 28.27
C LEU A 465 1.87 5.02 29.13
N GLU A 466 2.79 4.50 29.91
CA GLU A 466 3.72 5.30 30.73
C GLU A 466 4.58 6.25 29.88
N SER A 467 5.02 5.80 28.71
CA SER A 467 5.78 6.64 27.77
C SER A 467 4.93 7.77 27.21
N GLY A 468 3.65 7.49 26.87
CA GLY A 468 2.68 8.48 26.44
C GLY A 468 2.41 9.52 27.51
N GLU A 469 2.22 9.10 28.77
CA GLU A 469 2.02 9.97 29.93
C GLU A 469 3.24 10.86 30.21
N LYS A 470 4.45 10.31 30.14
CA LYS A 470 5.69 11.08 30.28
C LYS A 470 5.84 12.15 29.21
N ARG A 471 5.52 11.79 27.94
CA ARG A 471 5.53 12.74 26.83
C ARG A 471 4.49 13.85 27.04
N LEU A 472 3.28 13.50 27.46
CA LEU A 472 2.22 14.45 27.74
C LEU A 472 2.61 15.42 28.87
N ALA A 473 3.21 14.92 29.97
CA ALA A 473 3.70 15.74 31.07
C ALA A 473 4.72 16.76 30.58
N LYS A 474 5.71 16.31 29.81
CA LYS A 474 6.74 17.19 29.21
C LYS A 474 6.13 18.28 28.34
N LEU A 475 5.16 17.95 27.46
CA LEU A 475 4.49 18.92 26.61
C LEU A 475 3.68 19.94 27.41
N LYS A 476 3.04 19.53 28.53
CA LYS A 476 2.34 20.44 29.46
C LYS A 476 3.31 21.42 30.14
N ASP A 477 4.48 20.95 30.56
CA ASP A 477 5.52 21.81 31.14
C ASP A 477 6.05 22.82 30.11
N GLU A 478 6.28 22.39 28.87
CA GLU A 478 6.70 23.28 27.78
C GLU A 478 5.63 24.32 27.41
N LEU A 479 4.35 23.96 27.47
CA LEU A 479 3.24 24.90 27.28
C LEU A 479 3.12 25.89 28.45
N ALA A 480 3.37 25.46 29.67
CA ALA A 480 3.34 26.32 30.85
C ALA A 480 4.38 27.46 30.78
N VAL A 481 5.51 27.23 30.12
CA VAL A 481 6.55 28.25 29.87
C VAL A 481 6.09 29.27 28.82
N ASP A 482 5.31 28.84 27.83
CA ASP A 482 4.78 29.70 26.76
C ASP A 482 3.30 29.39 26.48
N PRO A 483 2.39 29.89 27.36
CA PRO A 483 0.97 29.56 27.30
C PRO A 483 0.23 30.08 26.06
N THR A 484 0.85 31.00 25.32
CA THR A 484 0.25 31.58 24.10
C THR A 484 0.60 30.80 22.84
N ASN A 485 1.45 29.81 22.96
CA ASN A 485 1.91 29.00 21.83
C ASN A 485 0.84 27.99 21.38
N LYS A 486 0.12 28.32 20.33
CA LYS A 486 -0.97 27.50 19.79
C LYS A 486 -0.51 26.11 19.32
N GLN A 487 0.72 25.97 18.81
CA GLN A 487 1.27 24.68 18.38
C GLN A 487 1.52 23.75 19.58
N LYS A 488 2.08 24.30 20.67
CA LYS A 488 2.29 23.54 21.91
C LYS A 488 0.97 23.15 22.57
N ALA A 489 -0.01 24.06 22.62
CA ALA A 489 -1.35 23.77 23.12
C ALA A 489 -1.98 22.59 22.35
N TYR A 490 -1.89 22.63 21.05
CA TYR A 490 -2.37 21.55 20.20
C TYR A 490 -1.63 20.22 20.42
N ALA A 491 -0.29 20.24 20.52
CA ALA A 491 0.50 19.04 20.81
C ALA A 491 0.11 18.38 22.16
N VAL A 492 -0.25 19.20 23.16
CA VAL A 492 -0.81 18.74 24.44
C VAL A 492 -2.15 18.04 24.24
N ASP A 493 -3.07 18.64 23.48
CA ASP A 493 -4.40 18.06 23.23
C ASP A 493 -4.30 16.72 22.48
N VAL A 494 -3.46 16.64 21.45
CA VAL A 494 -3.22 15.39 20.72
C VAL A 494 -2.64 14.30 21.62
N SER A 495 -1.62 14.64 22.43
CA SER A 495 -1.02 13.69 23.35
C SER A 495 -1.98 13.26 24.45
N GLN A 496 -2.83 14.15 24.96
CA GLN A 496 -3.87 13.81 25.94
C GLN A 496 -4.90 12.85 25.34
N ASN A 497 -5.36 13.13 24.12
CA ASN A 497 -6.30 12.26 23.41
C ASN A 497 -5.69 10.89 23.15
N HIS A 498 -4.40 10.81 22.80
CA HIS A 498 -3.70 9.55 22.60
C HIS A 498 -3.61 8.73 23.89
N VAL A 499 -3.23 9.33 25.02
CA VAL A 499 -3.19 8.67 26.34
C VAL A 499 -4.58 8.18 26.74
N ASN A 500 -5.62 9.02 26.60
CA ASN A 500 -7.00 8.64 26.89
C ASN A 500 -7.46 7.47 26.02
N PHE A 501 -7.11 7.48 24.74
CA PHE A 501 -7.40 6.40 23.81
C PHE A 501 -6.71 5.10 24.26
N GLN A 502 -5.41 5.12 24.55
CA GLN A 502 -4.67 3.96 25.01
C GLN A 502 -5.29 3.35 26.28
N SER A 503 -5.62 4.18 27.28
CA SER A 503 -6.26 3.72 28.51
C SER A 503 -7.62 3.07 28.26
N SER A 504 -8.45 3.68 27.39
CA SER A 504 -9.75 3.12 27.02
C SER A 504 -9.63 1.79 26.28
N GLN A 505 -8.57 1.61 25.46
CA GLN A 505 -8.31 0.37 24.74
C GLN A 505 -7.83 -0.76 25.66
N GLU A 506 -7.09 -0.45 26.72
CA GLU A 506 -6.71 -1.44 27.72
C GLU A 506 -7.95 -2.11 28.35
N GLU A 507 -8.88 -1.30 28.86
CA GLU A 507 -10.14 -1.81 29.43
C GLU A 507 -10.97 -2.59 28.40
N LYS A 508 -11.08 -2.07 27.18
CA LYS A 508 -11.81 -2.72 26.08
C LYS A 508 -11.19 -4.08 25.75
N CYS A 509 -9.87 -4.17 25.61
CA CYS A 509 -9.18 -5.41 25.32
C CYS A 509 -9.39 -6.46 26.43
N ILE A 510 -9.26 -6.09 27.69
CA ILE A 510 -9.48 -6.99 28.83
C ILE A 510 -10.92 -7.55 28.79
N ARG A 511 -11.91 -6.67 28.62
CA ARG A 511 -13.32 -7.07 28.54
C ARG A 511 -13.59 -8.01 27.39
N MET A 512 -13.06 -7.70 26.19
CA MET A 512 -13.31 -8.49 24.98
C MET A 512 -12.58 -9.83 25.00
N ILE A 513 -11.39 -9.93 25.59
CA ILE A 513 -10.70 -11.20 25.80
C ILE A 513 -11.57 -12.12 26.67
N ARG A 514 -12.08 -11.64 27.82
CA ARG A 514 -12.97 -12.41 28.70
C ARG A 514 -14.22 -12.89 27.97
N LEU A 515 -14.85 -12.01 27.19
CA LEU A 515 -16.05 -12.35 26.42
C LEU A 515 -15.79 -13.47 25.40
N HIS A 516 -14.64 -13.47 24.73
CA HIS A 516 -14.25 -14.51 23.79
C HIS A 516 -13.96 -15.83 24.51
N GLU A 517 -13.29 -15.79 25.66
CA GLU A 517 -13.03 -16.96 26.50
C GLU A 517 -14.33 -17.59 27.00
N GLU A 518 -15.27 -16.79 27.50
CA GLU A 518 -16.59 -17.24 27.94
C GLU A 518 -17.43 -17.88 26.82
N ARG A 519 -17.31 -17.38 25.60
CA ARG A 519 -18.01 -17.94 24.43
C ARG A 519 -17.32 -19.17 23.84
N GLY A 520 -16.15 -19.55 24.32
CA GLY A 520 -15.32 -20.60 23.72
C GLY A 520 -14.82 -20.27 22.31
N THR A 521 -14.79 -18.97 21.96
CA THR A 521 -14.37 -18.47 20.64
C THR A 521 -12.98 -17.85 20.65
N ALA A 522 -12.29 -17.92 21.79
CA ALA A 522 -11.01 -17.22 22.02
C ALA A 522 -9.92 -17.54 20.98
N ASP A 523 -9.96 -18.74 20.40
CA ASP A 523 -8.93 -19.26 19.48
C ASP A 523 -9.53 -19.81 18.16
N THR A 524 -10.76 -19.44 17.80
CA THR A 524 -11.36 -19.83 16.51
C THR A 524 -11.21 -18.71 15.47
N ASN A 525 -10.62 -19.06 14.33
CA ASN A 525 -10.49 -18.17 13.16
C ASN A 525 -11.77 -18.15 12.31
#